data_e1ded56804fba210519f5ffe207e7076
#
_entry.id   e1ded56804fba210519f5ffe207e7076
#
_cell.length_a   1.000
_cell.length_b   1.000
_cell.length_c   1.000
_cell.angle_alpha   90.00
_cell.angle_beta   90.00
_cell.angle_gamma   90.00
#
_symmetry.space_group_name_H-M   'P 1'
#
loop_
_entity.id
_entity.type
_entity.pdbx_description
1 polymer ?
#
loop_
_entity_poly.entity_id
_entity_poly.type
_entity_poly.pdbx_seq_one_letter_code
_entity_poly.pdbx_strand_id
1 'polypeptide(L)'
;MKTKLPALLFDSDCAFCVRFTQALKLVDGKSLINLVPIQNMDIYDEFTELTFEDCSETIHLIKDDKSIVKGAEVISYLVHTIPAVKKFAWLLEPESAQNAMNAF
;
A
#
# COMPACT_ATOMS: atom_id res chain seq x y z
N MET A 1 -10.61 -16.30 8.27
CA MET A 1 -9.15 -16.19 8.46
C MET A 1 -8.78 -14.75 8.77
N LYS A 2 -8.00 -14.51 9.81
CA LYS A 2 -7.66 -13.14 10.19
C LYS A 2 -6.42 -12.64 9.46
N THR A 3 -6.55 -11.52 8.77
CA THR A 3 -5.43 -10.85 8.14
C THR A 3 -4.52 -10.23 9.20
N LYS A 4 -3.22 -10.46 9.07
CA LYS A 4 -2.24 -9.85 9.96
C LYS A 4 -2.16 -8.34 9.70
N LEU A 5 -2.27 -7.54 10.76
CA LEU A 5 -2.24 -6.07 10.67
C LEU A 5 -0.95 -5.50 11.24
N PRO A 6 -0.50 -4.35 10.75
CA PRO A 6 -1.09 -3.57 9.67
C PRO A 6 -0.90 -4.24 8.31
N ALA A 7 -1.86 -4.04 7.40
CA ALA A 7 -1.84 -4.64 6.07
C ALA A 7 -1.92 -3.55 4.99
N LEU A 8 -0.95 -3.58 4.09
CA LEU A 8 -0.94 -2.69 2.93
C LEU A 8 -1.61 -3.40 1.76
N LEU A 9 -2.65 -2.79 1.21
CA LEU A 9 -3.38 -3.33 0.07
C LEU A 9 -2.83 -2.70 -1.20
N PHE A 10 -2.28 -3.52 -2.08
CA PHE A 10 -1.63 -3.03 -3.30
C PHE A 10 -2.17 -3.75 -4.53
N ASP A 11 -2.16 -3.05 -5.66
CA ASP A 11 -2.58 -3.62 -6.94
C ASP A 11 -1.41 -4.40 -7.56
N SER A 12 -1.53 -5.72 -7.63
CA SER A 12 -0.47 -6.58 -8.18
C SER A 12 -0.32 -6.42 -9.69
N ASP A 13 -1.27 -5.77 -10.36
CA ASP A 13 -1.19 -5.46 -11.78
C ASP A 13 -0.57 -4.09 -12.07
N CYS A 14 -0.29 -3.32 -11.03
CA CYS A 14 0.30 -1.99 -11.15
C CYS A 14 1.83 -2.08 -10.96
N ALA A 15 2.59 -1.73 -12.00
CA ALA A 15 4.05 -1.83 -11.94
C ALA A 15 4.66 -0.99 -10.82
N PHE A 16 4.17 0.24 -10.61
CA PHE A 16 4.69 1.10 -9.54
C PHE A 16 4.36 0.53 -8.16
N CYS A 17 3.16 -0.01 -8.00
CA CYS A 17 2.74 -0.62 -6.74
C CYS A 17 3.60 -1.83 -6.40
N VAL A 18 3.88 -2.67 -7.38
CA VAL A 18 4.72 -3.86 -7.19
C VAL A 18 6.15 -3.46 -6.83
N ARG A 19 6.71 -2.46 -7.52
CA ARG A 19 8.04 -1.95 -7.20
C ARG A 19 8.10 -1.38 -5.79
N PHE A 20 7.07 -0.66 -5.39
CA PHE A 20 6.99 -0.13 -4.05
C PHE A 20 7.01 -1.24 -3.00
N THR A 21 6.22 -2.29 -3.20
CA THR A 21 6.18 -3.41 -2.24
C THR A 21 7.50 -4.15 -2.18
N GLN A 22 8.21 -4.29 -3.31
CA GLN A 22 9.52 -4.91 -3.34
C GLN A 22 10.53 -4.09 -2.53
N ALA A 23 10.53 -2.77 -2.71
CA ALA A 23 11.40 -1.88 -1.96
C ALA A 23 11.04 -1.89 -0.46
N LEU A 24 9.75 -1.93 -0.15
CA LEU A 24 9.29 -1.99 1.23
C LEU A 24 9.79 -3.25 1.92
N LYS A 25 9.74 -4.40 1.26
CA LYS A 25 10.25 -5.65 1.82
C LYS A 25 11.74 -5.56 2.16
N LEU A 26 12.51 -4.83 1.37
CA LEU A 26 13.94 -4.67 1.61
C LEU A 26 14.23 -3.84 2.86
N VAL A 27 13.40 -2.84 3.15
CA VAL A 27 13.63 -1.95 4.30
C VAL A 27 12.84 -2.36 5.54
N ASP A 28 11.86 -3.24 5.39
CA ASP A 28 11.03 -3.74 6.49
C ASP A 28 11.62 -5.05 7.03
N GLY A 29 12.79 -4.93 7.65
CA GLY A 29 13.53 -6.11 8.14
C GLY A 29 12.80 -6.92 9.21
N LYS A 30 11.83 -6.30 9.88
CA LYS A 30 11.03 -6.97 10.93
C LYS A 30 9.67 -7.43 10.43
N SER A 31 9.40 -7.27 9.15
CA SER A 31 8.10 -7.63 8.53
C SER A 31 6.93 -7.01 9.27
N LEU A 32 7.04 -5.71 9.57
CA LEU A 32 6.02 -4.98 10.31
C LEU A 32 4.75 -4.79 9.48
N ILE A 33 4.89 -4.72 8.16
CA ILE A 33 3.77 -4.45 7.25
C ILE A 33 3.47 -5.73 6.46
N ASN A 34 2.23 -6.21 6.60
CA ASN A 34 1.75 -7.34 5.80
C ASN A 34 1.31 -6.82 4.43
N LEU A 35 1.77 -7.46 3.36
CA LEU A 35 1.46 -7.04 1.99
C LEU A 35 0.34 -7.93 1.43
N VAL A 36 -0.78 -7.32 1.07
CA VAL A 36 -1.96 -8.04 0.58
C VAL A 36 -2.36 -7.48 -0.79
N PRO A 37 -2.36 -8.31 -1.84
CA PRO A 37 -2.84 -7.85 -3.15
C PRO A 37 -4.35 -7.58 -3.09
N ILE A 38 -4.79 -6.53 -3.79
CA ILE A 38 -6.23 -6.23 -3.85
C ILE A 38 -7.00 -7.33 -4.60
N GLN A 39 -6.30 -8.17 -5.36
CA GLN A 39 -6.86 -9.31 -6.06
C GLN A 39 -7.21 -10.48 -5.11
N ASN A 40 -6.76 -10.42 -3.87
CA ASN A 40 -7.13 -11.39 -2.84
C ASN A 40 -8.53 -11.07 -2.33
N MET A 41 -9.52 -11.76 -2.86
CA MET A 41 -10.93 -11.45 -2.59
C MET A 41 -11.36 -11.73 -1.15
N ASP A 42 -10.61 -12.53 -0.41
CA ASP A 42 -10.91 -12.84 0.99
C ASP A 42 -10.85 -11.59 1.88
N ILE A 43 -10.04 -10.59 1.48
CA ILE A 43 -9.91 -9.36 2.27
C ILE A 43 -11.25 -8.60 2.36
N TYR A 44 -12.09 -8.69 1.33
CA TYR A 44 -13.37 -7.98 1.30
C TYR A 44 -14.44 -8.67 2.14
N ASP A 45 -14.27 -9.94 2.42
CA ASP A 45 -15.13 -10.68 3.35
C ASP A 45 -14.80 -10.32 4.80
N GLU A 46 -13.51 -10.11 5.09
CA GLU A 46 -13.04 -9.76 6.44
C GLU A 46 -13.30 -8.28 6.75
N PHE A 47 -13.11 -7.40 5.77
CA PHE A 47 -13.30 -5.95 5.91
C PHE A 47 -14.35 -5.49 4.90
N THR A 48 -15.62 -5.61 5.30
CA THR A 48 -16.76 -5.38 4.40
C THR A 48 -16.90 -3.95 3.91
N GLU A 49 -16.24 -3.00 4.56
CA GLU A 49 -16.22 -1.59 4.12
C GLU A 49 -15.27 -1.35 2.93
N LEU A 50 -14.40 -2.33 2.62
CA LEU A 50 -13.53 -2.25 1.46
C LEU A 50 -14.22 -2.79 0.21
N THR A 51 -13.92 -2.17 -0.94
CA THR A 51 -14.33 -2.70 -2.24
C THR A 51 -13.11 -2.78 -3.14
N PHE A 52 -13.14 -3.73 -4.09
CA PHE A 52 -12.07 -3.86 -5.07
C PHE A 52 -11.91 -2.57 -5.88
N GLU A 53 -13.03 -1.94 -6.27
CA GLU A 53 -12.99 -0.71 -7.05
C GLU A 53 -12.27 0.42 -6.30
N ASP A 54 -12.60 0.63 -5.04
CA ASP A 54 -11.94 1.67 -4.23
C ASP A 54 -10.45 1.40 -4.10
N CYS A 55 -10.08 0.13 -3.85
CA CYS A 55 -8.68 -0.25 -3.67
C CYS A 55 -7.88 -0.16 -4.97
N SER A 56 -8.55 -0.29 -6.13
CA SER A 56 -7.89 -0.13 -7.42
C SER A 56 -7.65 1.33 -7.80
N GLU A 57 -8.43 2.25 -7.23
CA GLU A 57 -8.28 3.68 -7.51
C GLU A 57 -7.13 4.32 -6.74
N THR A 58 -6.90 3.89 -5.51
CA THR A 58 -5.83 4.43 -4.68
C THR A 58 -5.36 3.38 -3.69
N ILE A 59 -4.16 3.57 -3.16
CA ILE A 59 -3.60 2.64 -2.20
C ILE A 59 -4.35 2.73 -0.87
N HIS A 60 -4.55 1.60 -0.21
CA HIS A 60 -5.23 1.50 1.08
C HIS A 60 -4.35 0.76 2.08
N LEU A 61 -4.53 1.07 3.36
CA LEU A 61 -3.83 0.38 4.44
C LEU A 61 -4.78 0.21 5.62
N ILE A 62 -4.79 -1.00 6.17
CA ILE A 62 -5.55 -1.30 7.38
C ILE A 62 -4.57 -1.26 8.55
N LYS A 63 -4.79 -0.35 9.50
CA LYS A 63 -3.91 -0.17 10.65
C LYS A 63 -4.17 -1.23 11.72
N ASP A 64 -3.31 -1.25 12.73
CA ASP A 64 -3.42 -2.21 13.85
C ASP A 64 -4.76 -2.17 14.56
N ASP A 65 -5.36 -0.98 14.65
CA ASP A 65 -6.65 -0.77 15.31
C ASP A 65 -7.83 -1.04 14.39
N LYS A 66 -7.57 -1.61 13.20
CA LYS A 66 -8.54 -1.92 12.16
C LYS A 66 -9.10 -0.70 11.43
N SER A 67 -8.60 0.51 11.71
CA SER A 67 -8.98 1.67 10.93
C SER A 67 -8.31 1.62 9.57
N ILE A 68 -8.96 2.19 8.57
CA ILE A 68 -8.51 2.14 7.17
C ILE A 68 -8.12 3.55 6.74
N VAL A 69 -6.92 3.68 6.18
CA VAL A 69 -6.45 4.93 5.58
C VAL A 69 -6.17 4.70 4.11
N LYS A 70 -6.17 5.78 3.33
CA LYS A 70 -5.96 5.69 1.88
C LYS A 70 -5.15 6.89 1.38
N GLY A 71 -4.57 6.73 0.19
CA GLY A 71 -3.84 7.81 -0.48
C GLY A 71 -2.65 8.30 0.32
N ALA A 72 -2.55 9.61 0.46
CA ALA A 72 -1.41 10.25 1.14
C ALA A 72 -1.27 9.82 2.60
N GLU A 73 -2.37 9.46 3.26
CA GLU A 73 -2.33 9.00 4.64
C GLU A 73 -1.59 7.67 4.78
N VAL A 74 -1.67 6.81 3.75
CA VAL A 74 -0.93 5.55 3.72
C VAL A 74 0.57 5.83 3.71
N ILE A 75 0.99 6.76 2.86
CA ILE A 75 2.40 7.13 2.73
C ILE A 75 2.91 7.72 4.05
N SER A 76 2.13 8.61 4.67
CA SER A 76 2.49 9.20 5.96
C SER A 76 2.66 8.13 7.03
N TYR A 77 1.74 7.19 7.09
CA TYR A 77 1.80 6.08 8.05
C TYR A 77 3.06 5.24 7.85
N LEU A 78 3.35 4.89 6.59
CA LEU A 78 4.49 4.04 6.27
C LEU A 78 5.81 4.75 6.57
N VAL A 79 5.93 6.04 6.23
CA VAL A 79 7.13 6.82 6.51
C VAL A 79 7.35 6.96 8.02
N HIS A 80 6.27 7.15 8.77
CA HIS A 80 6.35 7.23 10.23
C HIS A 80 6.80 5.91 10.85
N THR A 81 6.29 4.80 10.33
CA THR A 81 6.60 3.46 10.85
C THR A 81 7.98 2.98 10.40
N ILE A 82 8.33 3.23 9.15
CA ILE A 82 9.60 2.82 8.53
C ILE A 82 10.15 4.03 7.77
N PRO A 83 10.98 4.86 8.40
CA PRO A 83 11.45 6.11 7.76
C PRO A 83 12.13 5.94 6.41
N ALA A 84 12.77 4.79 6.16
CA ALA A 84 13.43 4.52 4.89
C ALA A 84 12.46 4.53 3.71
N VAL A 85 11.16 4.36 3.94
CA VAL A 85 10.13 4.42 2.91
C VAL A 85 10.15 5.77 2.19
N LYS A 86 10.57 6.83 2.87
CA LYS A 86 10.65 8.17 2.29
C LYS A 86 11.46 8.19 0.99
N LYS A 87 12.45 7.31 0.87
CA LYS A 87 13.35 7.27 -0.29
C LYS A 87 12.64 6.82 -1.57
N PHE A 88 11.56 6.06 -1.45
CA PHE A 88 10.85 5.52 -2.62
C PHE A 88 9.33 5.76 -2.56
N ALA A 89 8.86 6.59 -1.63
CA ALA A 89 7.43 6.89 -1.51
C ALA A 89 6.86 7.53 -2.77
N TRP A 90 7.71 8.20 -3.56
CA TRP A 90 7.31 8.83 -4.82
C TRP A 90 6.68 7.85 -5.81
N LEU A 91 6.99 6.55 -5.69
CA LEU A 91 6.41 5.53 -6.56
C LEU A 91 4.90 5.44 -6.43
N LEU A 92 4.36 5.81 -5.27
CA LEU A 92 2.92 5.76 -4.99
C LEU A 92 2.24 7.11 -5.16
N GLU A 93 3.00 8.19 -5.34
CA GLU A 93 2.44 9.52 -5.49
C GLU A 93 2.01 9.72 -6.95
N PRO A 94 0.71 9.88 -7.23
CA PRO A 94 0.23 9.98 -8.61
C PRO A 94 0.90 11.07 -9.41
N GLU A 95 1.14 12.23 -8.80
CA GLU A 95 1.80 13.35 -9.46
C GLU A 95 3.22 13.01 -9.87
N SER A 96 3.98 12.37 -8.98
CA SER A 96 5.36 11.95 -9.28
C SER A 96 5.40 10.89 -10.36
N ALA A 97 4.46 9.93 -10.31
CA ALA A 97 4.37 8.90 -11.33
C ALA A 97 4.04 9.50 -12.69
N GLN A 98 3.10 10.45 -12.74
CA GLN A 98 2.75 11.16 -13.97
C GLN A 98 3.92 11.97 -14.51
N ASN A 99 4.63 12.66 -13.63
CA ASN A 99 5.80 13.45 -14.02
C ASN A 99 6.90 12.56 -14.58
N ALA A 100 7.13 11.39 -13.98
CA ALA A 100 8.10 10.44 -14.49
C ALA A 100 7.70 9.92 -15.87
N MET A 101 6.42 9.65 -16.08
CA MET A 101 5.90 9.20 -17.37
C MET A 101 5.98 10.32 -18.42
N ASN A 102 5.70 11.55 -18.04
CA ASN A 102 5.72 12.69 -18.95
C ASN A 102 7.16 13.13 -19.30
N ALA A 103 8.13 12.78 -18.46
CA ALA A 103 9.54 13.09 -18.72
C ALA A 103 10.15 12.21 -19.83
N PHE A 104 9.47 11.13 -20.16
CA PHE A 104 9.88 10.23 -21.22
C PHE A 104 9.02 10.42 -22.46
#